data_a8abe052ca86fe8386ec200274a6fa8d
#
_entry.id   a8abe052ca86fe8386ec200274a6fa8d
#
_cell.length_a   1.000
_cell.length_b   1.000
_cell.length_c   1.000
_cell.angle_alpha   90.00
_cell.angle_beta   90.00
_cell.angle_gamma   90.00
#
_symmetry.space_group_name_H-M   'P 1'
#
loop_
_entity.id
_entity.type
_entity.pdbx_description
1 polymer ?
#
loop_
_entity_poly.entity_id
_entity_poly.type
_entity_poly.pdbx_seq_one_letter_code
_entity_poly.pdbx_strand_id
1 'polypeptide(L)'
;MATVKGQNLRIFIDNVVLAAALQCDVHVALTTKSISTKDSEGAFDDLMVVSLAWDAKANGAVTTDPDRNDPASLMNRIGQTVKVQFALASGEKNSEEGDLLLAGEAILSDVKVTAENRRRGTYDIVLTGCKNLLSEIRLLRTSDGNYLRTTSGHLLAAAHEA
;
A
#
# COMPACT_ATOMS: atom_id res chain seq x y z
N MET A 1 0.36 -16.00 -19.09
CA MET A 1 0.40 -14.81 -18.24
C MET A 1 -0.94 -14.68 -17.54
N ALA A 2 -0.96 -14.67 -16.23
CA ALA A 2 -2.20 -14.48 -15.45
C ALA A 2 -2.43 -12.97 -15.23
N THR A 3 -3.59 -12.48 -15.66
CA THR A 3 -3.97 -11.08 -15.43
C THR A 3 -4.70 -10.94 -14.10
N VAL A 4 -4.20 -10.09 -13.22
CA VAL A 4 -4.86 -9.78 -11.95
C VAL A 4 -5.99 -8.80 -12.19
N LYS A 5 -7.19 -9.13 -11.72
CA LYS A 5 -8.33 -8.21 -11.79
C LYS A 5 -8.18 -7.17 -10.67
N GLY A 6 -8.24 -5.90 -11.02
CA GLY A 6 -8.09 -4.80 -10.05
C GLY A 6 -9.07 -4.84 -8.87
N GLN A 7 -10.26 -5.41 -9.05
CA GLN A 7 -11.23 -5.63 -7.97
C GLN A 7 -10.75 -6.55 -6.85
N ASN A 8 -9.70 -7.34 -7.10
CA ASN A 8 -9.13 -8.28 -6.14
C ASN A 8 -7.95 -7.68 -5.36
N LEU A 9 -7.46 -6.51 -5.76
CA LEU A 9 -6.37 -5.83 -5.06
C LEU A 9 -6.95 -4.96 -3.94
N ARG A 10 -6.46 -5.16 -2.71
CA ARG A 10 -6.90 -4.42 -1.53
C ARG A 10 -5.73 -3.82 -0.77
N ILE A 11 -5.99 -2.68 -0.15
CA ILE A 11 -5.08 -2.04 0.80
C ILE A 11 -5.45 -2.46 2.22
N PHE A 12 -4.43 -2.84 2.97
CA PHE A 12 -4.49 -3.08 4.40
C PHE A 12 -3.62 -2.05 5.12
N ILE A 13 -4.12 -1.48 6.17
CA ILE A 13 -3.40 -0.59 7.07
C ILE A 13 -3.35 -1.27 8.43
N ASP A 14 -2.13 -1.58 8.91
CA ASP A 14 -1.88 -2.35 10.14
C ASP A 14 -2.64 -3.69 10.18
N ASN A 15 -2.65 -4.42 9.06
CA ASN A 15 -3.32 -5.71 8.86
C ASN A 15 -4.86 -5.64 8.88
N VAL A 16 -5.45 -4.46 8.88
CA VAL A 16 -6.90 -4.27 8.77
C VAL A 16 -7.23 -3.69 7.41
N VAL A 17 -8.17 -4.32 6.70
CA VAL A 17 -8.57 -3.88 5.36
C VAL A 17 -9.22 -2.50 5.40
N LEU A 18 -8.96 -1.70 4.37
CA LEU A 18 -9.59 -0.41 4.20
C LEU A 18 -11.07 -0.59 3.80
N ALA A 19 -11.97 0.07 4.53
CA ALA A 19 -13.40 -0.08 4.34
C ALA A 19 -13.85 0.50 2.98
N ALA A 20 -14.67 -0.26 2.25
CA ALA A 20 -15.36 0.13 1.01
C ALA A 20 -14.49 0.90 0.00
N ALA A 21 -13.21 0.54 -0.13
CA ALA A 21 -12.31 1.13 -1.11
C ALA A 21 -12.80 0.83 -2.54
N LEU A 22 -12.83 1.87 -3.38
CA LEU A 22 -13.21 1.80 -4.79
C LEU A 22 -11.97 1.76 -5.69
N GLN A 23 -10.94 2.51 -5.32
CA GLN A 23 -9.69 2.62 -6.06
C GLN A 23 -8.52 2.68 -5.10
N CYS A 24 -7.45 2.02 -5.46
CA CYS A 24 -6.19 2.01 -4.73
C CYS A 24 -5.04 2.14 -5.72
N ASP A 25 -4.16 3.10 -5.49
CA ASP A 25 -3.01 3.37 -6.33
C ASP A 25 -1.73 3.33 -5.49
N VAL A 26 -0.67 2.78 -6.05
CA VAL A 26 0.69 2.86 -5.51
C VAL A 26 1.58 3.47 -6.58
N HIS A 27 2.29 4.49 -6.20
CA HIS A 27 3.20 5.19 -7.08
C HIS A 27 4.60 5.18 -6.49
N VAL A 28 5.59 4.81 -7.30
CA VAL A 28 7.01 4.88 -6.93
C VAL A 28 7.69 5.86 -7.87
N ALA A 29 8.35 6.85 -7.32
CA ALA A 29 9.04 7.89 -8.06
C ALA A 29 10.55 7.84 -7.79
N LEU A 30 11.32 8.04 -8.85
CA LEU A 30 12.75 8.15 -8.84
C LEU A 30 13.15 9.61 -9.03
N THR A 31 14.00 10.13 -8.13
CA THR A 31 14.64 11.43 -8.32
C THR A 31 16.08 11.22 -8.78
N THR A 32 16.40 11.80 -9.93
CA THR A 32 17.75 11.77 -10.51
C THR A 32 18.37 13.15 -10.51
N LYS A 33 19.68 13.19 -10.52
CA LYS A 33 20.47 14.41 -10.70
C LYS A 33 21.48 14.20 -11.83
N SER A 34 21.59 15.17 -12.73
CA SER A 34 22.66 15.16 -13.74
C SER A 34 24.00 15.37 -13.06
N ILE A 35 24.97 14.54 -13.41
CA ILE A 35 26.36 14.60 -12.96
C ILE A 35 27.30 14.87 -14.11
N SER A 36 26.80 15.24 -15.29
CA SER A 36 27.60 15.54 -16.46
C SER A 36 28.60 16.68 -16.15
N THR A 37 29.86 16.46 -16.48
CA THR A 37 30.95 17.45 -16.34
C THR A 37 31.31 18.01 -17.71
N LYS A 38 32.15 19.05 -17.73
CA LYS A 38 32.63 19.62 -19.00
C LYS A 38 33.44 18.62 -19.84
N ASP A 39 33.95 17.57 -19.21
CA ASP A 39 34.74 16.51 -19.85
C ASP A 39 33.84 15.33 -20.30
N SER A 40 32.55 15.40 -20.08
CA SER A 40 31.60 14.40 -20.57
C SER A 40 31.45 14.56 -22.09
N GLU A 41 32.00 13.63 -22.85
CA GLU A 41 31.87 13.57 -24.29
C GLU A 41 30.59 12.77 -24.63
N GLY A 42 29.58 13.43 -25.21
CA GLY A 42 28.39 12.73 -25.69
C GLY A 42 27.14 13.60 -25.71
N ALA A 43 26.11 13.08 -26.40
CA ALA A 43 24.81 13.72 -26.53
C ALA A 43 23.88 13.40 -25.36
N PHE A 44 24.30 12.56 -24.42
CA PHE A 44 23.49 12.09 -23.30
C PHE A 44 24.08 12.54 -21.97
N ASP A 45 23.20 12.97 -21.06
CA ASP A 45 23.60 13.32 -19.70
C ASP A 45 23.80 12.07 -18.85
N ASP A 46 24.87 12.05 -18.07
CA ASP A 46 25.04 11.06 -17.00
C ASP A 46 24.12 11.40 -15.83
N LEU A 47 23.30 10.44 -15.42
CA LEU A 47 22.34 10.61 -14.34
C LEU A 47 22.71 9.76 -13.13
N MET A 48 22.68 10.36 -11.97
CA MET A 48 22.81 9.67 -10.69
C MET A 48 21.45 9.59 -9.98
N VAL A 49 21.12 8.42 -9.46
CA VAL A 49 19.95 8.23 -8.61
C VAL A 49 20.18 8.90 -7.26
N VAL A 50 19.32 9.84 -6.90
CA VAL A 50 19.39 10.55 -5.62
C VAL A 50 18.51 9.90 -4.58
N SER A 51 17.25 9.61 -4.93
CA SER A 51 16.31 9.01 -4.01
C SER A 51 15.20 8.26 -4.73
N LEU A 52 14.65 7.28 -4.04
CA LEU A 52 13.39 6.62 -4.37
C LEU A 52 12.35 7.05 -3.34
N ALA A 53 11.20 7.46 -3.79
CA ALA A 53 10.05 7.77 -2.96
C ALA A 53 8.83 7.01 -3.46
N TRP A 54 7.93 6.67 -2.55
CA TRP A 54 6.66 6.04 -2.92
C TRP A 54 5.51 6.66 -2.14
N ASP A 55 4.36 6.67 -2.74
CA ASP A 55 3.12 7.08 -2.13
C ASP A 55 2.01 6.10 -2.50
N ALA A 56 1.03 6.01 -1.65
CA ALA A 56 -0.16 5.23 -1.89
C ALA A 56 -1.40 6.10 -1.68
N LYS A 57 -2.37 5.93 -2.56
CA LYS A 57 -3.64 6.65 -2.50
C LYS A 57 -4.78 5.67 -2.56
N ALA A 58 -5.81 5.95 -1.80
CA ALA A 58 -7.05 5.19 -1.86
C ALA A 58 -8.24 6.12 -1.76
N ASN A 59 -9.28 5.79 -2.49
CA ASN A 59 -10.58 6.43 -2.31
C ASN A 59 -11.67 5.37 -2.15
N GLY A 60 -12.78 5.77 -1.55
CA GLY A 60 -13.87 4.85 -1.31
C GLY A 60 -15.13 5.53 -0.81
N ALA A 61 -16.12 4.71 -0.51
CA ALA A 61 -17.35 5.16 0.12
C ALA A 61 -17.21 5.16 1.65
N VAL A 62 -17.73 6.18 2.29
CA VAL A 62 -17.78 6.24 3.76
C VAL A 62 -18.73 5.17 4.27
N THR A 63 -18.23 4.33 5.16
CA THR A 63 -18.99 3.30 5.87
C THR A 63 -18.63 3.36 7.35
N THR A 64 -19.51 2.87 8.19
CA THR A 64 -19.30 2.69 9.62
C THR A 64 -19.17 1.20 9.90
N ASP A 65 -18.03 0.63 9.61
CA ASP A 65 -17.75 -0.78 9.88
C ASP A 65 -16.66 -0.85 10.97
N PRO A 66 -16.99 -1.29 12.20
CA PRO A 66 -16.04 -1.28 13.32
C PRO A 66 -14.87 -2.25 13.12
N ASP A 67 -15.03 -3.26 12.27
CA ASP A 67 -14.02 -4.27 12.02
C ASP A 67 -13.03 -3.88 10.90
N ARG A 68 -13.20 -2.69 10.32
CA ARG A 68 -12.38 -2.19 9.21
C ARG A 68 -11.84 -0.80 9.50
N ASN A 69 -10.77 -0.44 8.80
CA ASN A 69 -10.28 0.93 8.84
C ASN A 69 -11.30 1.87 8.17
N ASP A 70 -12.03 2.59 8.98
CA ASP A 70 -12.94 3.64 8.53
C ASP A 70 -12.24 5.02 8.50
N PRO A 71 -12.71 5.99 7.70
CA PRO A 71 -12.09 7.30 7.60
C PRO A 71 -12.01 8.06 8.92
N ALA A 72 -12.99 7.89 9.82
CA ALA A 72 -13.00 8.58 11.09
C ALA A 72 -11.89 8.10 12.04
N SER A 73 -11.66 6.79 12.09
CA SER A 73 -10.56 6.21 12.86
C SER A 73 -9.19 6.63 12.31
N LEU A 74 -9.08 6.70 10.98
CA LEU A 74 -7.84 7.10 10.32
C LEU A 74 -7.52 8.59 10.51
N MET A 75 -8.52 9.48 10.59
CA MET A 75 -8.29 10.90 10.89
C MET A 75 -7.56 11.12 12.20
N ASN A 76 -7.83 10.31 13.22
CA ASN A 76 -7.15 10.39 14.50
C ASN A 76 -5.69 9.89 14.46
N ARG A 77 -5.29 9.28 13.35
CA ARG A 77 -3.97 8.68 13.15
C ARG A 77 -3.10 9.45 12.16
N ILE A 78 -3.55 10.61 11.68
CA ILE A 78 -2.76 11.47 10.78
C ILE A 78 -1.42 11.79 11.43
N GLY A 79 -0.34 11.65 10.65
CA GLY A 79 1.03 11.84 11.07
C GLY A 79 1.67 10.61 11.74
N GLN A 80 0.91 9.56 12.00
CA GLN A 80 1.46 8.31 12.53
C GLN A 80 2.02 7.43 11.40
N THR A 81 3.06 6.68 11.73
CA THR A 81 3.60 5.65 10.86
C THR A 81 2.71 4.42 10.94
N VAL A 82 2.29 3.94 9.79
CA VAL A 82 1.42 2.77 9.65
C VAL A 82 2.06 1.76 8.69
N LYS A 83 1.77 0.48 8.90
CA LYS A 83 2.16 -0.58 7.96
C LYS A 83 1.12 -0.66 6.86
N VAL A 84 1.57 -0.50 5.63
CA VAL A 84 0.72 -0.57 4.44
C VAL A 84 1.03 -1.85 3.69
N GLN A 85 -0.01 -2.58 3.35
CA GLN A 85 0.11 -3.82 2.58
C GLN A 85 -0.88 -3.79 1.42
N PHE A 86 -0.40 -4.25 0.28
CA PHE A 86 -1.23 -4.50 -0.89
C PHE A 86 -1.31 -6.01 -1.08
N ALA A 87 -2.50 -6.54 -1.04
CA ALA A 87 -2.72 -7.97 -1.17
C ALA A 87 -3.83 -8.28 -2.17
N LEU A 88 -3.69 -9.42 -2.83
CA LEU A 88 -4.74 -10.00 -3.65
C LEU A 88 -5.73 -10.72 -2.74
N ALA A 89 -7.00 -10.34 -2.81
CA ALA A 89 -8.04 -11.10 -2.15
C ALA A 89 -8.20 -12.47 -2.82
N SER A 90 -8.11 -13.54 -2.05
CA SER A 90 -8.37 -14.89 -2.53
C SER A 90 -9.87 -15.07 -2.75
N GLY A 91 -10.35 -14.86 -3.97
CA GLY A 91 -11.67 -15.29 -4.48
C GLY A 91 -12.94 -15.01 -3.70
N GLU A 92 -12.92 -14.93 -2.40
CA GLU A 92 -14.06 -14.64 -1.53
C GLU A 92 -14.11 -13.15 -1.20
N LYS A 93 -15.31 -12.57 -1.32
CA LYS A 93 -15.56 -11.13 -1.13
C LYS A 93 -15.14 -10.58 0.23
N ASN A 94 -14.90 -11.42 1.21
CA ASN A 94 -14.58 -11.08 2.60
C ASN A 94 -13.32 -11.75 3.13
N SER A 95 -12.52 -12.43 2.29
CA SER A 95 -11.29 -13.04 2.81
C SER A 95 -10.28 -11.95 3.13
N GLU A 96 -9.87 -11.88 4.37
CA GLU A 96 -8.77 -11.03 4.85
C GLU A 96 -7.40 -11.59 4.39
N GLU A 97 -7.42 -12.72 3.71
CA GLU A 97 -6.24 -13.47 3.29
C GLU A 97 -6.08 -13.40 1.78
N GLY A 98 -5.00 -12.82 1.33
CA GLY A 98 -4.61 -12.75 -0.07
C GLY A 98 -3.10 -12.87 -0.20
N ASP A 99 -2.64 -13.15 -1.40
CA ASP A 99 -1.21 -13.11 -1.69
C ASP A 99 -0.72 -11.67 -1.59
N LEU A 100 0.26 -11.45 -0.71
CA LEU A 100 0.86 -10.15 -0.48
C LEU A 100 1.73 -9.78 -1.69
N LEU A 101 1.44 -8.64 -2.31
CA LEU A 101 2.20 -8.14 -3.46
C LEU A 101 3.25 -7.11 -3.06
N LEU A 102 2.85 -6.16 -2.22
CA LEU A 102 3.70 -5.05 -1.79
C LEU A 102 3.48 -4.80 -0.30
N ALA A 103 4.53 -4.47 0.42
CA ALA A 103 4.42 -4.01 1.80
C ALA A 103 5.46 -2.93 2.08
N GLY A 104 5.08 -1.99 2.93
CA GLY A 104 5.97 -0.91 3.34
C GLY A 104 5.44 -0.19 4.56
N GLU A 105 6.25 0.70 5.10
CA GLU A 105 5.85 1.63 6.15
C GLU A 105 5.63 3.02 5.54
N ALA A 106 4.51 3.62 5.86
CA ALA A 106 4.14 4.95 5.39
C ALA A 106 3.59 5.81 6.52
N ILE A 107 3.67 7.10 6.32
CA ILE A 107 3.00 8.08 7.19
C ILE A 107 1.65 8.40 6.58
N LEU A 108 0.60 8.35 7.38
CA LEU A 108 -0.72 8.80 6.97
C LEU A 108 -0.70 10.32 6.85
N SER A 109 -0.65 10.80 5.61
CA SER A 109 -0.40 12.23 5.31
C SER A 109 -1.69 13.03 5.21
N ASP A 110 -2.72 12.44 4.63
CA ASP A 110 -4.00 13.13 4.41
C ASP A 110 -5.16 12.16 4.46
N VAL A 111 -6.24 12.59 5.08
CA VAL A 111 -7.55 11.91 5.09
C VAL A 111 -8.63 12.94 4.86
N LYS A 112 -9.28 12.87 3.73
CA LYS A 112 -10.37 13.76 3.35
C LYS A 112 -11.68 13.00 3.29
N VAL A 113 -12.71 13.55 3.89
CA VAL A 113 -14.08 13.04 3.79
C VAL A 113 -14.94 14.10 3.10
N THR A 114 -15.68 13.68 2.09
CA THR A 114 -16.57 14.54 1.34
C THR A 114 -18.00 14.01 1.48
N ALA A 115 -18.91 14.87 1.90
CA ALA A 115 -20.34 14.58 1.99
C ALA A 115 -21.13 15.58 1.15
N GLU A 116 -21.90 15.09 0.20
CA GLU A 116 -22.79 15.90 -0.63
C GLU A 116 -24.25 15.54 -0.34
N ASN A 117 -25.12 16.54 -0.43
CA ASN A 117 -26.54 16.33 -0.22
C ASN A 117 -27.09 15.31 -1.26
N ARG A 118 -27.83 14.32 -0.80
CA ARG A 118 -28.41 13.23 -1.59
C ARG A 118 -27.43 12.31 -2.30
N ARG A 119 -26.11 12.38 -1.96
CA ARG A 119 -25.08 11.48 -2.49
C ARG A 119 -24.44 10.69 -1.36
N ARG A 120 -23.85 9.54 -1.72
CA ARG A 120 -23.06 8.76 -0.79
C ARG A 120 -21.80 9.52 -0.41
N GLY A 121 -21.47 9.61 0.87
CA GLY A 121 -20.20 10.16 1.32
C GLY A 121 -19.01 9.38 0.75
N THR A 122 -17.98 10.09 0.39
CA THR A 122 -16.72 9.53 -0.13
C THR A 122 -15.54 9.97 0.73
N TYR A 123 -14.47 9.19 0.69
CA TYR A 123 -13.22 9.54 1.33
C TYR A 123 -12.04 9.38 0.37
N ASP A 124 -10.99 10.16 0.62
CA ASP A 124 -9.70 10.07 -0.03
C ASP A 124 -8.62 9.96 1.05
N ILE A 125 -7.65 9.07 0.87
CA ILE A 125 -6.54 8.85 1.78
C ILE A 125 -5.24 8.93 1.00
N VAL A 126 -4.24 9.60 1.58
CA VAL A 126 -2.88 9.66 1.06
C VAL A 126 -1.91 9.16 2.11
N LEU A 127 -1.10 8.20 1.70
CA LEU A 127 -0.04 7.58 2.49
C LEU A 127 1.29 7.91 1.83
N THR A 128 2.20 8.51 2.57
CA THR A 128 3.56 8.83 2.07
C THR A 128 4.54 7.83 2.65
N GLY A 129 5.23 7.08 1.78
CA GLY A 129 6.21 6.09 2.18
C GLY A 129 7.36 6.71 2.96
N CYS A 130 7.72 6.11 4.08
CA CYS A 130 8.83 6.55 4.92
C CYS A 130 9.99 5.57 4.96
N LYS A 131 9.80 4.36 4.44
CA LYS A 131 10.82 3.32 4.31
C LYS A 131 10.67 2.60 2.97
N ASN A 132 11.55 1.62 2.73
CA ASN A 132 11.52 0.82 1.52
C ASN A 132 10.18 0.14 1.31
N LEU A 133 9.72 0.16 0.07
CA LEU A 133 8.61 -0.66 -0.38
C LEU A 133 9.16 -2.03 -0.79
N LEU A 134 8.70 -3.08 -0.14
CA LEU A 134 9.09 -4.46 -0.41
C LEU A 134 8.11 -5.06 -1.42
N SER A 135 8.63 -5.64 -2.48
CA SER A 135 7.90 -6.43 -3.46
C SER A 135 8.21 -7.92 -3.31
N GLU A 136 7.35 -8.77 -3.86
CA GLU A 136 7.56 -10.22 -3.87
C GLU A 136 7.73 -10.84 -2.47
N ILE A 137 6.96 -10.37 -1.51
CA ILE A 137 6.99 -10.93 -0.16
C ILE A 137 6.40 -12.34 -0.22
N ARG A 138 7.25 -13.33 0.03
CA ARG A 138 6.81 -14.71 0.15
C ARG A 138 6.29 -14.93 1.57
N LEU A 139 4.99 -15.14 1.69
CA LEU A 139 4.40 -15.56 2.94
C LEU A 139 4.79 -17.00 3.25
N LEU A 140 5.18 -17.26 4.48
CA LEU A 140 5.46 -18.61 4.94
C LEU A 140 4.14 -19.37 5.08
N ARG A 141 4.07 -20.53 4.41
CA ARG A 141 2.93 -21.45 4.48
C ARG A 141 3.34 -22.75 5.16
N THR A 142 2.39 -23.40 5.82
CA THR A 142 2.52 -24.78 6.26
C THR A 142 2.44 -25.73 5.06
N SER A 143 2.80 -26.99 5.24
CA SER A 143 2.61 -28.05 4.23
C SER A 143 1.16 -28.17 3.74
N ASP A 144 0.20 -27.79 4.58
CA ASP A 144 -1.24 -27.87 4.31
C ASP A 144 -1.77 -26.61 3.62
N GLY A 145 -0.87 -25.68 3.23
CA GLY A 145 -1.22 -24.46 2.50
C GLY A 145 -1.69 -23.27 3.34
N ASN A 146 -1.76 -23.41 4.67
CA ASN A 146 -2.14 -22.34 5.57
C ASN A 146 -0.98 -21.36 5.80
N TYR A 147 -1.28 -20.07 5.92
CA TYR A 147 -0.28 -19.08 6.26
C TYR A 147 0.16 -19.18 7.71
N LEU A 148 1.48 -19.10 7.91
CA LEU A 148 2.03 -19.01 9.26
C LEU A 148 1.78 -17.63 9.84
N ARG A 149 1.27 -17.59 11.07
CA ARG A 149 1.00 -16.35 11.81
C ARG A 149 1.73 -16.37 13.14
N THR A 150 2.06 -15.19 13.66
CA THR A 150 2.50 -15.04 15.04
C THR A 150 1.33 -15.29 15.99
N THR A 151 1.63 -15.46 17.29
CA THR A 151 0.59 -15.56 18.34
C THR A 151 -0.31 -14.33 18.44
N SER A 152 0.14 -13.20 17.89
CA SER A 152 -0.63 -11.94 17.77
C SER A 152 -1.40 -11.82 16.44
N GLY A 153 -1.44 -12.87 15.61
CA GLY A 153 -2.20 -12.91 14.36
C GLY A 153 -1.50 -12.32 13.14
N HIS A 154 -0.25 -11.83 13.28
CA HIS A 154 0.50 -11.27 12.13
C HIS A 154 1.00 -12.38 11.21
N LEU A 155 0.87 -12.17 9.90
CA LEU A 155 1.45 -13.05 8.89
C LEU A 155 2.98 -13.02 8.95
N LEU A 156 3.59 -14.20 8.90
CA LEU A 156 5.04 -14.35 8.80
C LEU A 156 5.45 -14.36 7.33
N ALA A 157 6.39 -13.52 6.98
CA ALA A 157 7.00 -13.47 5.66
C ALA A 157 8.48 -13.79 5.75
N ALA A 158 9.02 -14.49 4.75
CA ALA A 158 10.45 -14.64 4.60
C ALA A 158 11.03 -13.31 4.10
N ALA A 159 11.98 -12.74 4.84
CA ALA A 159 12.77 -11.64 4.33
C ALA A 159 13.65 -12.17 3.19
N HIS A 160 13.56 -11.56 2.01
CA HIS A 160 14.53 -11.78 0.97
C HIS A 160 15.68 -10.81 1.24
N GLU A 161 16.80 -11.33 1.75
CA GLU A 161 18.06 -10.61 1.69
C GLU A 161 18.50 -10.60 0.22
N ALA A 162 18.61 -9.39 -0.31
CA ALA A 162 19.16 -9.15 -1.63
C ALA A 162 20.68 -9.31 -1.61
#